data_1cf29470e88f1d785897cb45c7545be5
#
_entry.id   1cf29470e88f1d785897cb45c7545be5
#
_cell.length_a   1.000
_cell.length_b   1.000
_cell.length_c   1.000
_cell.angle_alpha   90.00
_cell.angle_beta   90.00
_cell.angle_gamma   90.00
#
_symmetry.space_group_name_H-M   'P 1'
#
loop_
_entity.id
_entity.type
_entity.pdbx_description
1 polymer ?
#
loop_
_entity_poly.entity_id
_entity_poly.type
_entity_poly.pdbx_seq_one_letter_code
_entity_poly.pdbx_strand_id
1 'polypeptide(L)'
;MTTAIDTNILVALWNEDDSLNTLARSALDDAFGRGGLVIAAPVFAELLAAPSRNEAFLDSFCKETGISVDWNLGEAVWRTAGHAFQLYVHRRRKQPGSGQRRILADFLIGAHAVENGFRLLTMDHPLYRAAFPHLPIVTV
;
A
#
# COMPACT_ATOMS: atom_id res chain seq x y z
N MET A 1 -1.66 -16.81 -4.37
CA MET A 1 -1.76 -15.88 -3.25
C MET A 1 -1.86 -14.46 -3.76
N THR A 2 -2.83 -13.71 -3.30
CA THR A 2 -3.03 -12.33 -3.71
C THR A 2 -2.06 -11.39 -2.98
N THR A 3 -1.50 -10.45 -3.69
CA THR A 3 -0.61 -9.42 -3.14
C THR A 3 -1.27 -8.05 -3.29
N ALA A 4 -1.44 -7.35 -2.17
CA ALA A 4 -1.84 -5.95 -2.15
C ALA A 4 -0.59 -5.09 -2.37
N ILE A 5 -0.75 -3.99 -3.09
CA ILE A 5 0.37 -3.13 -3.49
C ILE A 5 0.23 -1.77 -2.84
N ASP A 6 1.28 -1.33 -2.16
CA ASP A 6 1.36 0.02 -1.59
C ASP A 6 1.63 1.05 -2.70
N THR A 7 1.20 2.26 -2.46
CA THR A 7 1.34 3.39 -3.40
C THR A 7 2.78 3.60 -3.86
N ASN A 8 3.74 3.52 -2.93
CA ASN A 8 5.15 3.80 -3.23
C ASN A 8 5.75 2.87 -4.28
N ILE A 9 5.26 1.64 -4.38
CA ILE A 9 5.73 0.68 -5.40
C ILE A 9 5.37 1.17 -6.80
N LEU A 10 4.12 1.60 -7.00
CA LEU A 10 3.67 2.04 -8.33
C LEU A 10 4.26 3.38 -8.72
N VAL A 11 4.44 4.28 -7.76
CA VAL A 11 5.12 5.55 -8.02
C VAL A 11 6.56 5.30 -8.49
N ALA A 12 7.28 4.40 -7.84
CA ALA A 12 8.63 4.03 -8.25
C ALA A 12 8.65 3.34 -9.62
N LEU A 13 7.65 2.51 -9.91
CA LEU A 13 7.53 1.85 -11.22
C LEU A 13 7.39 2.86 -12.35
N TRP A 14 6.65 3.94 -12.12
CA TRP A 14 6.37 4.95 -13.14
C TRP A 14 7.48 6.01 -13.28
N ASN A 15 8.46 6.01 -12.39
CA ASN A 15 9.56 6.95 -12.42
C ASN A 15 10.86 6.23 -12.78
N GLU A 16 11.25 6.30 -14.05
CA GLU A 16 12.45 5.61 -14.55
C GLU A 16 13.73 6.15 -13.93
N ASP A 17 13.71 7.38 -13.40
CA ASP A 17 14.86 7.99 -12.73
C ASP A 17 14.96 7.58 -11.26
N ASP A 18 13.96 6.90 -10.72
CA ASP A 18 13.98 6.42 -9.34
C ASP A 18 14.98 5.26 -9.23
N SER A 19 15.86 5.33 -8.24
CA SER A 19 16.83 4.28 -7.97
C SER A 19 16.18 2.93 -7.66
N LEU A 20 14.92 2.93 -7.22
CA LEU A 20 14.15 1.74 -6.86
C LEU A 20 13.27 1.23 -8.01
N ASN A 21 13.31 1.89 -9.18
CA ASN A 21 12.48 1.51 -10.33
C ASN A 21 12.65 0.04 -10.72
N THR A 22 13.88 -0.41 -10.89
CA THR A 22 14.18 -1.80 -11.28
C THR A 22 13.72 -2.78 -10.22
N LEU A 23 13.91 -2.46 -8.94
CA LEU A 23 13.48 -3.31 -7.84
C LEU A 23 11.96 -3.40 -7.76
N ALA A 24 11.26 -2.28 -7.96
CA ALA A 24 9.80 -2.26 -7.98
C ALA A 24 9.25 -3.13 -9.12
N ARG A 25 9.84 -3.01 -10.30
CA ARG A 25 9.45 -3.80 -11.46
C ARG A 25 9.63 -5.30 -11.21
N SER A 26 10.79 -5.68 -10.70
CA SER A 26 11.10 -7.07 -10.38
C SER A 26 10.16 -7.65 -9.33
N ALA A 27 9.88 -6.87 -8.28
CA ALA A 27 8.97 -7.30 -7.22
C ALA A 27 7.53 -7.48 -7.71
N LEU A 28 7.07 -6.61 -8.62
CA LEU A 28 5.74 -6.73 -9.22
C LEU A 28 5.65 -7.97 -10.13
N ASP A 29 6.67 -8.23 -10.92
CA ASP A 29 6.72 -9.43 -11.76
C ASP A 29 6.66 -10.70 -10.93
N ASP A 30 7.43 -10.75 -9.84
CA ASP A 30 7.40 -11.88 -8.92
C ASP A 30 6.01 -12.07 -8.29
N ALA A 31 5.41 -10.98 -7.83
CA ALA A 31 4.08 -11.01 -7.21
C ALA A 31 3.02 -11.47 -8.20
N PHE A 32 3.09 -10.99 -9.44
CA PHE A 32 2.18 -11.40 -10.51
C PHE A 32 2.28 -12.90 -10.77
N GLY A 33 3.49 -13.46 -10.76
CA GLY A 33 3.72 -14.88 -10.94
C GLY A 33 3.17 -15.74 -9.80
N ARG A 34 2.92 -15.15 -8.63
CA ARG A 34 2.40 -15.86 -7.46
C ARG A 34 0.88 -15.80 -7.31
N GLY A 35 0.20 -14.93 -8.03
CA GLY A 35 -1.24 -14.79 -7.96
C GLY A 35 -1.73 -13.41 -8.32
N GLY A 36 -2.95 -13.08 -7.86
CA GLY A 36 -3.58 -11.81 -8.16
C GLY A 36 -2.88 -10.62 -7.52
N LEU A 37 -3.05 -9.46 -8.17
CA LEU A 37 -2.57 -8.17 -7.65
C LEU A 37 -3.78 -7.26 -7.40
N VAL A 38 -3.76 -6.56 -6.28
CA VAL A 38 -4.86 -5.68 -5.88
C VAL A 38 -4.31 -4.41 -5.26
N ILE A 39 -5.03 -3.30 -5.47
CA ILE A 39 -4.81 -2.07 -4.71
C ILE A 39 -6.10 -1.70 -3.98
N ALA A 40 -5.96 -1.22 -2.76
CA ALA A 40 -7.10 -0.67 -2.02
C ALA A 40 -7.47 0.71 -2.57
N ALA A 41 -8.72 1.10 -2.41
CA ALA A 41 -9.20 2.41 -2.87
C ALA A 41 -8.32 3.59 -2.43
N PRO A 42 -7.80 3.64 -1.19
CA PRO A 42 -6.87 4.71 -0.80
C PRO A 42 -5.62 4.81 -1.67
N VAL A 43 -5.09 3.66 -2.13
CA VAL A 43 -3.94 3.65 -3.05
C VAL A 43 -4.32 4.32 -4.37
N PHE A 44 -5.48 3.97 -4.93
CA PHE A 44 -5.95 4.60 -6.16
C PHE A 44 -6.03 6.12 -6.00
N ALA A 45 -6.61 6.59 -4.90
CA ALA A 45 -6.73 8.02 -4.62
C ALA A 45 -5.36 8.71 -4.51
N GLU A 46 -4.42 8.08 -3.84
CA GLU A 46 -3.06 8.63 -3.72
C GLU A 46 -2.34 8.69 -5.06
N LEU A 47 -2.56 7.69 -5.92
CA LEU A 47 -1.93 7.65 -7.24
C LEU A 47 -2.41 8.77 -8.16
N LEU A 48 -3.62 9.27 -7.96
CA LEU A 48 -4.12 10.44 -8.71
C LEU A 48 -3.30 11.70 -8.43
N ALA A 49 -2.64 11.78 -7.28
CA ALA A 49 -1.78 12.91 -6.93
C ALA A 49 -0.37 12.79 -7.52
N ALA A 50 -0.02 11.67 -8.12
CA ALA A 50 1.30 11.50 -8.73
C ALA A 50 1.45 12.40 -9.95
N PRO A 51 2.66 12.98 -10.18
CA PRO A 51 2.86 13.88 -11.31
C PRO A 51 2.53 13.21 -12.64
N SER A 52 1.85 13.96 -13.53
CA SER A 52 1.49 13.53 -14.87
C SER A 52 0.57 12.31 -14.93
N ARG A 53 -0.11 11.99 -13.84
CA ARG A 53 -1.08 10.90 -13.81
C ARG A 53 -2.50 11.45 -13.70
N ASN A 54 -3.43 10.78 -14.34
CA ASN A 54 -4.83 11.14 -14.29
C ASN A 54 -5.69 9.86 -14.20
N GLU A 55 -6.98 10.05 -14.05
CA GLU A 55 -7.90 8.93 -13.85
C GLU A 55 -7.91 7.98 -15.06
N ALA A 56 -7.90 8.54 -16.28
CA ALA A 56 -7.87 7.72 -17.50
C ALA A 56 -6.60 6.86 -17.58
N PHE A 57 -5.45 7.42 -17.22
CA PHE A 57 -4.20 6.66 -17.16
C PHE A 57 -4.31 5.52 -16.16
N LEU A 58 -4.83 5.78 -14.97
CA LEU A 58 -4.93 4.75 -13.91
C LEU A 58 -5.89 3.64 -14.33
N ASP A 59 -7.02 3.97 -14.91
CA ASP A 59 -7.98 2.98 -15.39
C ASP A 59 -7.35 2.06 -16.44
N SER A 60 -6.64 2.66 -17.40
CA SER A 60 -5.95 1.90 -18.43
C SER A 60 -4.84 1.03 -17.86
N PHE A 61 -4.06 1.58 -16.93
CA PHE A 61 -2.96 0.86 -16.27
C PHE A 61 -3.49 -0.38 -15.54
N CYS A 62 -4.53 -0.22 -14.74
CA CYS A 62 -5.12 -1.34 -13.99
C CYS A 62 -5.69 -2.39 -14.93
N LYS A 63 -6.36 -1.97 -16.01
CA LYS A 63 -6.93 -2.88 -17.00
C LYS A 63 -5.84 -3.68 -17.73
N GLU A 64 -4.77 -3.01 -18.15
CA GLU A 64 -3.68 -3.65 -18.90
C GLU A 64 -2.84 -4.57 -18.05
N THR A 65 -2.62 -4.23 -16.79
CA THR A 65 -1.80 -5.03 -15.88
C THR A 65 -2.57 -6.11 -15.14
N GLY A 66 -3.89 -6.07 -15.17
CA GLY A 66 -4.71 -7.00 -14.40
C GLY A 66 -4.75 -6.70 -12.91
N ILE A 67 -4.24 -5.54 -12.47
CA ILE A 67 -4.35 -5.10 -11.08
C ILE A 67 -5.78 -4.68 -10.82
N SER A 68 -6.43 -5.33 -9.86
CA SER A 68 -7.80 -4.97 -9.48
C SER A 68 -7.79 -3.87 -8.42
N VAL A 69 -8.85 -3.07 -8.40
CA VAL A 69 -9.05 -2.05 -7.36
C VAL A 69 -10.17 -2.54 -6.44
N ASP A 70 -9.90 -2.59 -5.15
CA ASP A 70 -10.92 -2.90 -4.17
C ASP A 70 -11.50 -1.59 -3.65
N TRP A 71 -12.68 -1.23 -4.18
CA TRP A 71 -13.36 0.01 -3.86
C TRP A 71 -14.09 -0.04 -2.52
N ASN A 72 -14.51 -1.22 -2.10
CA ASN A 72 -15.27 -1.40 -0.87
C ASN A 72 -14.43 -2.11 0.18
N LEU A 73 -13.92 -1.34 1.14
CA LEU A 73 -13.05 -1.88 2.17
C LEU A 73 -13.81 -2.67 3.25
N GLY A 74 -15.04 -2.28 3.54
CA GLY A 74 -15.84 -2.93 4.55
C GLY A 74 -15.55 -2.48 5.98
N GLU A 75 -16.48 -2.77 6.87
CA GLU A 75 -16.42 -2.29 8.26
C GLU A 75 -15.17 -2.83 9.00
N ALA A 76 -14.83 -4.11 8.80
CA ALA A 76 -13.68 -4.71 9.49
C ALA A 76 -12.37 -3.98 9.17
N VAL A 77 -12.17 -3.60 7.92
CA VAL A 77 -10.97 -2.85 7.51
C VAL A 77 -10.93 -1.49 8.22
N TRP A 78 -12.03 -0.77 8.22
CA TRP A 78 -12.10 0.55 8.87
C TRP A 78 -11.81 0.44 10.37
N ARG A 79 -12.36 -0.55 11.04
CA ARG A 79 -12.13 -0.74 12.48
C ARG A 79 -10.69 -1.12 12.77
N THR A 80 -10.11 -2.03 12.01
CA THR A 80 -8.71 -2.45 12.18
C THR A 80 -7.77 -1.28 11.92
N ALA A 81 -8.01 -0.50 10.86
CA ALA A 81 -7.24 0.70 10.58
C ALA A 81 -7.35 1.73 11.72
N GLY A 82 -8.56 1.94 12.22
CA GLY A 82 -8.80 2.88 13.31
C GLY A 82 -8.06 2.52 14.59
N HIS A 83 -8.05 1.24 14.95
CA HIS A 83 -7.32 0.76 16.13
C HIS A 83 -5.81 0.95 15.98
N ALA A 84 -5.26 0.62 14.82
CA ALA A 84 -3.84 0.80 14.56
C ALA A 84 -3.45 2.27 14.56
N PHE A 85 -4.28 3.12 13.97
CA PHE A 85 -4.05 4.56 13.94
C PHE A 85 -4.12 5.17 15.35
N GLN A 86 -5.08 4.72 16.17
CA GLN A 86 -5.21 5.15 17.57
C GLN A 86 -3.93 4.86 18.35
N LEU A 87 -3.38 3.66 18.23
CA LEU A 87 -2.14 3.28 18.89
C LEU A 87 -0.96 4.13 18.42
N TYR A 88 -0.89 4.41 17.12
CA TYR A 88 0.14 5.24 16.55
C TYR A 88 0.07 6.67 17.11
N VAL A 89 -1.11 7.28 17.11
CA VAL A 89 -1.31 8.64 17.63
C VAL A 89 -0.92 8.70 19.11
N HIS A 90 -1.30 7.68 19.87
CA HIS A 90 -0.97 7.60 21.29
C HIS A 90 0.55 7.54 21.51
N ARG A 91 1.28 6.74 20.75
CA ARG A 91 2.73 6.65 20.82
C ARG A 91 3.39 7.98 20.46
N ARG A 92 2.89 8.68 19.44
CA ARG A 92 3.46 9.97 19.03
C ARG A 92 3.27 11.06 20.09
N ARG A 93 2.18 11.02 20.83
CA ARG A 93 1.97 11.96 21.95
C ARG A 93 2.99 11.75 23.07
N LYS A 94 3.40 10.50 23.30
CA LYS A 94 4.40 10.16 24.33
C LYS A 94 5.82 10.44 23.87
N GLN A 95 6.08 10.42 22.58
CA GLN A 95 7.39 10.61 21.98
C GLN A 95 7.32 11.65 20.86
N PRO A 96 7.06 12.93 21.18
CA PRO A 96 6.96 13.96 20.16
C PRO A 96 8.23 14.05 19.33
N GLY A 97 8.08 14.18 18.01
CA GLY A 97 9.20 14.32 17.09
C GLY A 97 9.88 13.02 16.70
N SER A 98 9.39 11.85 17.14
CA SER A 98 9.98 10.58 16.74
C SER A 98 9.43 10.15 15.37
N GLY A 99 10.30 10.17 14.37
CA GLY A 99 10.01 9.65 13.05
C GLY A 99 9.05 10.50 12.22
N GLN A 100 8.79 10.03 11.01
CA GLN A 100 7.88 10.66 10.05
C GLN A 100 6.43 10.50 10.51
N ARG A 101 5.66 11.59 10.35
CA ARG A 101 4.23 11.54 10.64
C ARG A 101 3.51 10.67 9.60
N ARG A 102 2.63 9.76 10.08
CA ARG A 102 1.84 8.88 9.24
C ARG A 102 0.42 9.38 9.11
N ILE A 103 -0.23 9.04 8.02
CA ILE A 103 -1.61 9.45 7.74
C ILE A 103 -2.53 8.23 7.76
N LEU A 104 -3.82 8.48 7.88
CA LEU A 104 -4.83 7.42 7.97
C LEU A 104 -4.77 6.45 6.78
N ALA A 105 -4.45 6.94 5.57
CA ALA A 105 -4.36 6.08 4.39
C ALA A 105 -3.39 4.91 4.59
N ASP A 106 -2.25 5.14 5.24
CA ASP A 106 -1.27 4.08 5.51
C ASP A 106 -1.90 2.93 6.30
N PHE A 107 -2.71 3.28 7.30
CA PHE A 107 -3.36 2.28 8.15
C PHE A 107 -4.50 1.57 7.44
N LEU A 108 -5.20 2.26 6.53
CA LEU A 108 -6.22 1.63 5.68
C LEU A 108 -5.60 0.62 4.72
N ILE A 109 -4.46 0.96 4.14
CA ILE A 109 -3.75 0.06 3.21
C ILE A 109 -3.32 -1.22 3.95
N GLY A 110 -2.73 -1.08 5.13
CA GLY A 110 -2.31 -2.24 5.92
C GLY A 110 -3.49 -3.08 6.41
N ALA A 111 -4.53 -2.43 6.92
CA ALA A 111 -5.72 -3.11 7.41
C ALA A 111 -6.44 -3.88 6.30
N HIS A 112 -6.50 -3.31 5.10
CA HIS A 112 -7.08 -3.98 3.93
C HIS A 112 -6.36 -5.31 3.66
N ALA A 113 -5.03 -5.30 3.67
CA ALA A 113 -4.26 -6.52 3.45
C ALA A 113 -4.47 -7.54 4.58
N VAL A 114 -4.46 -7.09 5.83
CA VAL A 114 -4.67 -7.96 7.00
C VAL A 114 -6.02 -8.65 6.94
N GLU A 115 -7.09 -7.88 6.77
CA GLU A 115 -8.46 -8.40 6.84
C GLU A 115 -8.81 -9.32 5.67
N ASN A 116 -8.12 -9.16 4.54
CA ASN A 116 -8.36 -9.99 3.36
C ASN A 116 -7.37 -11.16 3.22
N GLY A 117 -6.42 -11.30 4.14
CA GLY A 117 -5.42 -12.35 4.09
C GLY A 117 -4.42 -12.19 2.94
N PHE A 118 -4.15 -10.96 2.51
CA PHE A 118 -3.21 -10.66 1.44
C PHE A 118 -1.81 -10.42 2.01
N ARG A 119 -0.79 -10.64 1.18
CA ARG A 119 0.54 -10.09 1.44
C ARG A 119 0.52 -8.62 1.02
N LEU A 120 1.40 -7.81 1.62
CA LEU A 120 1.57 -6.41 1.22
C LEU A 120 2.95 -6.20 0.63
N LEU A 121 3.00 -5.71 -0.61
CA LEU A 121 4.24 -5.30 -1.26
C LEU A 121 4.43 -3.80 -1.00
N THR A 122 5.51 -3.45 -0.32
CA THR A 122 5.77 -2.07 0.12
C THR A 122 7.26 -1.79 0.22
N MET A 123 7.61 -0.51 0.12
CA MET A 123 8.95 -0.01 0.43
C MET A 123 9.06 0.48 1.88
N ASP A 124 7.93 0.63 2.57
CA ASP A 124 7.89 1.17 3.94
C ASP A 124 7.55 0.08 4.96
N HIS A 125 8.37 -0.96 4.98
CA HIS A 125 8.11 -2.09 5.85
C HIS A 125 8.15 -1.76 7.36
N PRO A 126 8.95 -0.78 7.87
CA PRO A 126 8.93 -0.49 9.30
C PRO A 126 7.56 -0.05 9.81
N LEU A 127 6.84 0.77 9.04
CA LEU A 127 5.50 1.20 9.39
C LEU A 127 4.56 0.01 9.58
N TYR A 128 4.53 -0.85 8.57
CA TYR A 128 3.57 -1.96 8.55
C TYR A 128 3.91 -3.06 9.55
N ARG A 129 5.20 -3.30 9.80
CA ARG A 129 5.61 -4.25 10.83
C ARG A 129 5.24 -3.78 12.23
N ALA A 130 5.33 -2.48 12.47
CA ALA A 130 4.94 -1.91 13.76
C ALA A 130 3.43 -1.91 13.96
N ALA A 131 2.67 -1.51 12.92
CA ALA A 131 1.21 -1.37 13.01
C ALA A 131 0.48 -2.72 12.89
N PHE A 132 1.01 -3.64 12.10
CA PHE A 132 0.37 -4.91 11.78
C PHE A 132 1.39 -6.05 11.87
N PRO A 133 1.76 -6.49 13.10
CA PRO A 133 2.87 -7.43 13.29
C PRO A 133 2.74 -8.78 12.58
N HIS A 134 1.50 -9.20 12.29
CA HIS A 134 1.24 -10.50 11.65
C HIS A 134 1.03 -10.39 10.15
N LEU A 135 1.09 -9.20 9.59
CA LEU A 135 0.91 -8.99 8.15
C LEU A 135 2.14 -9.52 7.39
N PRO A 136 1.95 -10.46 6.45
CA PRO A 136 3.06 -10.86 5.58
C PRO A 136 3.45 -9.70 4.66
N ILE A 137 4.71 -9.30 4.73
CA ILE A 137 5.24 -8.18 3.99
C ILE A 137 6.29 -8.65 2.99
N VAL A 138 6.19 -8.18 1.76
CA VAL A 138 7.22 -8.33 0.75
C VAL A 138 7.92 -6.97 0.62
N THR A 139 9.21 -6.95 0.90
CA THR A 139 10.00 -5.73 0.84
C THR A 139 10.75 -5.63 -0.49
N VAL A 140 11.10 -4.42 -0.83
CA VAL A 140 11.89 -4.13 -2.04
C VAL A 140 13.27 -3.61 -1.67
#